data_cc71bf22e82c809a3d7bac027946f9af
#
_entry.id   cc71bf22e82c809a3d7bac027946f9af
#
_cell.length_a   1.000
_cell.length_b   1.000
_cell.length_c   1.000
_cell.angle_alpha   90.00
_cell.angle_beta   90.00
_cell.angle_gamma   90.00
#
_symmetry.space_group_name_H-M   'P 1'
#
loop_
_entity.id
_entity.type
_entity.pdbx_description
1 polymer ?
#
loop_
_entity_poly.entity_id
_entity_poly.type
_entity_poly.pdbx_seq_one_letter_code
_entity_poly.pdbx_strand_id
1 'polypeptide(L)'
;MSTWLVFLKNRLEIAKELLSEDGSIWINISEDGMHYLKVIADSIFGNDHFVGTIPRKTRDGKSDVPFNFSQDFDWLLVYTNGNENEAIIGRNVDRNYITTPDFPDRPWRSADLTSQRTIFERPNSNYTIINPKTGKEYLVNPKRSWAIPKDNFSVYYQAGAIGFPDDYDFMKGEKPFRRVFKDEDEQKAKPSAVSSDFLLKEFIATVLGKAKNKSGNDEIDQ
;
A
#
# COMPACT_ATOMS: atom_id res chain seq x y z
N MET A 1 9.87 -32.08 20.41
CA MET A 1 8.91 -31.00 20.03
C MET A 1 7.96 -30.83 21.19
N SER A 2 7.63 -29.61 21.63
CA SER A 2 6.70 -29.42 22.75
C SER A 2 5.29 -29.86 22.37
N THR A 3 4.49 -30.30 23.36
CA THR A 3 3.09 -30.72 23.15
C THR A 3 2.26 -29.62 22.44
N TRP A 4 2.53 -28.37 22.76
CA TRP A 4 1.90 -27.22 22.15
C TRP A 4 2.19 -27.12 20.64
N LEU A 5 3.42 -27.32 20.22
CA LEU A 5 3.80 -27.30 18.80
C LEU A 5 3.18 -28.43 18.01
N VAL A 6 3.11 -29.64 18.58
CA VAL A 6 2.41 -30.78 17.96
C VAL A 6 0.93 -30.50 17.80
N PHE A 7 0.30 -29.93 18.81
CA PHE A 7 -1.09 -29.53 18.80
C PHE A 7 -1.38 -28.51 17.70
N LEU A 8 -0.53 -27.48 17.55
CA LEU A 8 -0.68 -26.49 16.48
C LEU A 8 -0.46 -27.08 15.11
N LYS A 9 0.58 -27.90 14.94
CA LYS A 9 0.89 -28.55 13.67
C LYS A 9 -0.31 -29.29 13.10
N ASN A 10 -0.89 -30.20 13.89
CA ASN A 10 -2.03 -31.00 13.44
C ASN A 10 -3.22 -30.14 13.02
N ARG A 11 -3.47 -29.01 13.69
CA ARG A 11 -4.56 -28.10 13.33
C ARG A 11 -4.29 -27.31 12.07
N LEU A 12 -3.06 -26.89 11.87
CA LEU A 12 -2.66 -26.17 10.67
C LEU A 12 -2.68 -27.07 9.42
N GLU A 13 -2.30 -28.35 9.57
CA GLU A 13 -2.41 -29.33 8.50
C GLU A 13 -3.87 -29.50 8.06
N ILE A 14 -4.79 -29.68 9.01
CA ILE A 14 -6.23 -29.77 8.72
C ILE A 14 -6.75 -28.45 8.14
N ALA A 15 -6.32 -27.30 8.68
CA ALA A 15 -6.75 -26.00 8.20
C ALA A 15 -6.32 -25.77 6.74
N LYS A 16 -5.15 -26.24 6.33
CA LYS A 16 -4.68 -26.17 4.96
C LYS A 16 -5.61 -26.93 4.00
N GLU A 17 -6.05 -28.14 4.38
CA GLU A 17 -6.96 -28.95 3.59
C GLU A 17 -8.35 -28.31 3.42
N LEU A 18 -8.74 -27.44 4.36
CA LEU A 18 -10.03 -26.74 4.33
C LEU A 18 -9.99 -25.41 3.57
N LEU A 19 -8.81 -24.93 3.19
CA LEU A 19 -8.67 -23.68 2.44
C LEU A 19 -9.07 -23.93 0.97
N SER A 20 -9.83 -22.97 0.41
CA SER A 20 -10.03 -22.88 -1.04
C SER A 20 -8.71 -22.58 -1.76
N GLU A 21 -8.66 -22.78 -3.08
CA GLU A 21 -7.48 -22.53 -3.90
C GLU A 21 -6.97 -21.07 -3.80
N ASP A 22 -7.89 -20.13 -3.64
CA ASP A 22 -7.63 -18.68 -3.45
C ASP A 22 -7.69 -18.25 -1.98
N GLY A 23 -7.79 -19.21 -1.05
CA GLY A 23 -7.96 -18.96 0.38
C GLY A 23 -6.71 -18.42 1.08
N SER A 24 -6.92 -17.72 2.18
CA SER A 24 -5.84 -17.28 3.07
C SER A 24 -6.13 -17.64 4.53
N ILE A 25 -5.09 -17.92 5.29
CA ILE A 25 -5.16 -18.19 6.72
C ILE A 25 -4.44 -17.09 7.51
N TRP A 26 -5.07 -16.66 8.59
CA TRP A 26 -4.61 -15.56 9.44
C TRP A 26 -4.47 -16.09 10.86
N ILE A 27 -3.24 -16.15 11.37
CA ILE A 27 -2.93 -16.79 12.65
C ILE A 27 -2.43 -15.72 13.61
N ASN A 28 -3.20 -15.46 14.67
CA ASN A 28 -2.80 -14.52 15.72
C ASN A 28 -1.99 -15.25 16.79
N ILE A 29 -0.84 -14.70 17.15
CA ILE A 29 0.11 -15.29 18.10
C ILE A 29 0.87 -14.21 18.88
N SER A 30 1.21 -14.49 20.14
CA SER A 30 2.12 -13.64 20.92
C SER A 30 3.57 -13.80 20.46
N GLU A 31 4.42 -12.87 20.85
CA GLU A 31 5.86 -12.87 20.54
C GLU A 31 6.54 -14.20 20.90
N ASP A 32 6.21 -14.77 22.05
CA ASP A 32 6.82 -16.00 22.56
C ASP A 32 6.66 -17.21 21.62
N GLY A 33 5.55 -17.26 20.88
CA GLY A 33 5.23 -18.37 19.99
C GLY A 33 5.52 -18.10 18.51
N MET A 34 5.68 -16.85 18.13
CA MET A 34 5.68 -16.40 16.74
C MET A 34 6.75 -17.09 15.89
N HIS A 35 7.98 -17.17 16.37
CA HIS A 35 9.08 -17.75 15.61
C HIS A 35 8.91 -19.26 15.39
N TYR A 36 8.45 -19.97 16.42
CA TYR A 36 8.17 -21.41 16.32
C TYR A 36 7.01 -21.69 15.38
N LEU A 37 5.96 -20.89 15.48
CA LEU A 37 4.78 -21.00 14.60
C LEU A 37 5.17 -20.72 13.14
N LYS A 38 6.00 -19.71 12.89
CA LYS A 38 6.48 -19.39 11.54
C LYS A 38 7.18 -20.57 10.88
N VAL A 39 8.10 -21.23 11.60
CA VAL A 39 8.82 -22.42 11.09
C VAL A 39 7.87 -23.59 10.78
N ILE A 40 6.90 -23.85 11.63
CA ILE A 40 5.91 -24.90 11.40
C ILE A 40 5.01 -24.55 10.23
N ALA A 41 4.51 -23.31 10.18
CA ALA A 41 3.64 -22.85 9.10
C ALA A 41 4.35 -22.89 7.74
N ASP A 42 5.63 -22.50 7.67
CA ASP A 42 6.44 -22.63 6.46
C ASP A 42 6.54 -24.09 5.98
N SER A 43 6.67 -25.04 6.91
CA SER A 43 6.74 -26.46 6.56
C SER A 43 5.40 -27.02 6.04
N ILE A 44 4.28 -26.44 6.44
CA ILE A 44 2.94 -26.88 6.06
C ILE A 44 2.44 -26.17 4.79
N PHE A 45 2.46 -24.83 4.79
CA PHE A 45 1.92 -24.01 3.70
C PHE A 45 2.93 -23.80 2.58
N GLY A 46 4.22 -23.81 2.88
CA GLY A 46 5.31 -23.40 2.00
C GLY A 46 5.73 -21.95 2.25
N ASN A 47 7.02 -21.68 2.19
CA ASN A 47 7.55 -20.33 2.38
C ASN A 47 7.10 -19.38 1.26
N ASP A 48 6.89 -19.88 0.05
CA ASP A 48 6.43 -19.11 -1.12
C ASP A 48 4.96 -18.65 -0.97
N HIS A 49 4.22 -19.27 -0.07
CA HIS A 49 2.85 -18.91 0.29
C HIS A 49 2.76 -17.94 1.48
N PHE A 50 3.89 -17.50 2.02
CA PHE A 50 3.91 -16.53 3.10
C PHE A 50 3.67 -15.11 2.59
N VAL A 51 2.57 -14.51 3.01
CA VAL A 51 2.17 -13.14 2.62
C VAL A 51 2.89 -12.09 3.48
N GLY A 52 2.93 -12.31 4.81
CA GLY A 52 3.57 -11.36 5.70
C GLY A 52 3.23 -11.54 7.17
N THR A 53 3.87 -10.72 8.00
CA THR A 53 3.62 -10.60 9.43
C THR A 53 3.09 -9.20 9.72
N ILE A 54 1.95 -9.10 10.41
CA ILE A 54 1.29 -7.85 10.74
C ILE A 54 1.33 -7.65 12.24
N PRO A 55 1.94 -6.57 12.76
CA PRO A 55 1.89 -6.26 14.18
C PRO A 55 0.48 -5.78 14.57
N ARG A 56 -0.08 -6.36 15.61
CA ARG A 56 -1.36 -5.98 16.20
C ARG A 56 -1.12 -5.43 17.59
N LYS A 57 -1.37 -4.14 17.79
CA LYS A 57 -1.28 -3.54 19.12
C LYS A 57 -2.39 -4.10 20.01
N THR A 58 -2.03 -4.65 21.16
CA THR A 58 -2.96 -5.29 22.11
C THR A 58 -3.22 -4.46 23.34
N ARG A 59 -2.25 -3.63 23.72
CA ARG A 59 -2.31 -2.79 24.91
C ARG A 59 -1.38 -1.58 24.79
N ASP A 60 -1.56 -0.61 25.67
CA ASP A 60 -0.56 0.41 25.93
C ASP A 60 0.42 -0.07 27.02
N GLY A 61 1.64 0.47 26.98
CA GLY A 61 2.72 0.04 27.85
C GLY A 61 2.33 -0.06 29.33
N LYS A 62 2.86 -1.06 30.02
CA LYS A 62 2.72 -1.24 31.46
C LYS A 62 4.00 -0.87 32.18
N SER A 63 3.87 -0.28 33.36
CA SER A 63 5.01 0.08 34.22
C SER A 63 5.58 -1.10 35.02
N ASP A 64 4.78 -2.14 35.24
CA ASP A 64 5.16 -3.31 36.04
C ASP A 64 5.33 -4.53 35.12
N VAL A 65 6.47 -4.60 34.46
CA VAL A 65 6.83 -5.67 33.53
C VAL A 65 8.30 -6.07 33.73
N PRO A 66 8.66 -7.35 33.49
CA PRO A 66 10.05 -7.81 33.54
C PRO A 66 10.95 -6.96 32.65
N PHE A 67 12.14 -6.65 33.12
CA PHE A 67 13.16 -5.88 32.40
C PHE A 67 12.70 -4.44 31.97
N ASN A 68 11.64 -3.91 32.56
CA ASN A 68 11.03 -2.62 32.15
C ASN A 68 10.70 -2.54 30.66
N PHE A 69 10.40 -3.69 30.04
CA PHE A 69 10.06 -3.79 28.62
C PHE A 69 8.65 -4.36 28.45
N SER A 70 7.73 -3.54 27.94
CA SER A 70 6.35 -3.96 27.69
C SER A 70 6.20 -4.52 26.27
N GLN A 71 5.69 -5.74 26.18
CA GLN A 71 5.29 -6.32 24.89
C GLN A 71 3.87 -5.90 24.58
N ASP A 72 3.71 -4.86 23.79
CA ASP A 72 2.42 -4.23 23.50
C ASP A 72 1.75 -4.80 22.23
N PHE A 73 2.44 -5.70 21.53
CA PHE A 73 1.98 -6.24 20.26
C PHE A 73 1.86 -7.75 20.30
N ASP A 74 0.83 -8.25 19.63
CA ASP A 74 0.76 -9.60 19.08
C ASP A 74 1.04 -9.56 17.59
N TRP A 75 1.15 -10.73 16.97
CA TRP A 75 1.49 -10.88 15.58
C TRP A 75 0.42 -11.67 14.83
N LEU A 76 0.09 -11.21 13.61
CA LEU A 76 -0.71 -11.97 12.68
C LEU A 76 0.23 -12.50 11.58
N LEU A 77 0.37 -13.80 11.50
CA LEU A 77 1.03 -14.46 10.38
C LEU A 77 -0.03 -14.76 9.32
N VAL A 78 0.28 -14.41 8.08
CA VAL A 78 -0.65 -14.58 6.96
C VAL A 78 -0.02 -15.50 5.91
N TYR A 79 -0.73 -16.55 5.55
CA TYR A 79 -0.40 -17.45 4.47
C TYR A 79 -1.56 -17.54 3.48
N THR A 80 -1.25 -17.81 2.22
CA THR A 80 -2.23 -18.08 1.17
C THR A 80 -2.14 -19.51 0.69
N ASN A 81 -3.23 -20.04 0.12
CA ASN A 81 -3.22 -21.29 -0.64
C ASN A 81 -3.11 -21.04 -2.15
N GLY A 82 -3.40 -19.81 -2.58
CA GLY A 82 -3.32 -19.39 -3.98
C GLY A 82 -2.01 -18.73 -4.37
N ASN A 83 -1.96 -18.21 -5.59
CA ASN A 83 -0.83 -17.47 -6.12
C ASN A 83 -0.66 -16.11 -5.44
N GLU A 84 0.57 -15.58 -5.41
CA GLU A 84 0.92 -14.30 -4.76
C GLU A 84 0.02 -13.12 -5.17
N ASN A 85 -0.47 -13.11 -6.40
CA ASN A 85 -1.30 -12.02 -6.95
C ASN A 85 -2.80 -12.11 -6.61
N GLU A 86 -3.26 -13.24 -6.09
CA GLU A 86 -4.68 -13.53 -5.82
C GLU A 86 -5.00 -13.59 -4.32
N ALA A 87 -3.98 -13.77 -3.51
CA ALA A 87 -4.10 -13.98 -2.06
C ALA A 87 -4.72 -12.80 -1.31
N ILE A 88 -4.40 -11.59 -1.74
CA ILE A 88 -4.94 -10.36 -1.17
C ILE A 88 -5.31 -9.42 -2.31
N ILE A 89 -6.60 -9.22 -2.49
CA ILE A 89 -7.11 -8.25 -3.44
C ILE A 89 -6.81 -6.84 -2.90
N GLY A 90 -6.00 -6.09 -3.62
CA GLY A 90 -5.71 -4.71 -3.28
C GLY A 90 -6.96 -3.82 -3.37
N ARG A 91 -6.92 -2.68 -2.70
CA ARG A 91 -8.01 -1.71 -2.74
C ARG A 91 -8.08 -1.01 -4.09
N ASN A 92 -9.26 -1.00 -4.71
CA ASN A 92 -9.53 -0.09 -5.80
C ASN A 92 -9.53 1.35 -5.27
N VAL A 93 -8.73 2.21 -5.88
CA VAL A 93 -8.69 3.63 -5.55
C VAL A 93 -9.53 4.37 -6.58
N ASP A 94 -10.61 5.01 -6.13
CA ASP A 94 -11.36 5.93 -6.95
C ASP A 94 -10.47 7.12 -7.32
N ARG A 95 -10.32 7.35 -8.61
CA ARG A 95 -9.48 8.41 -9.15
C ARG A 95 -10.36 9.45 -9.82
N ASN A 96 -10.22 10.69 -9.38
CA ASN A 96 -10.94 11.80 -9.97
C ASN A 96 -10.20 12.31 -11.21
N TYR A 97 -10.87 12.26 -12.36
CA TYR A 97 -10.38 12.81 -13.61
C TYR A 97 -11.16 14.06 -13.97
N ILE A 98 -10.47 15.01 -14.59
CA ILE A 98 -11.03 16.26 -15.08
C ILE A 98 -10.85 16.37 -16.58
N THR A 99 -11.73 17.10 -17.24
CA THR A 99 -11.58 17.52 -18.63
C THR A 99 -11.19 18.99 -18.67
N THR A 100 -10.38 19.37 -19.64
CA THR A 100 -9.93 20.74 -19.83
C THR A 100 -10.08 21.15 -21.29
N PRO A 101 -10.14 22.45 -21.63
CA PRO A 101 -10.30 22.89 -23.00
C PRO A 101 -9.23 22.40 -23.98
N ASP A 102 -8.02 22.15 -23.49
CA ASP A 102 -6.92 21.57 -24.27
C ASP A 102 -7.01 20.03 -24.42
N PHE A 103 -7.83 19.36 -23.58
CA PHE A 103 -8.11 17.93 -23.64
C PHE A 103 -9.61 17.64 -23.39
N PRO A 104 -10.52 18.08 -24.29
CA PRO A 104 -11.96 17.99 -24.07
C PRO A 104 -12.48 16.55 -24.06
N ASP A 105 -11.89 15.68 -24.88
CA ASP A 105 -12.31 14.29 -25.05
C ASP A 105 -11.40 13.28 -24.32
N ARG A 106 -10.38 13.77 -23.61
CA ARG A 106 -9.39 12.93 -22.95
C ARG A 106 -9.21 13.35 -21.49
N PRO A 107 -10.07 12.85 -20.58
CA PRO A 107 -9.99 13.16 -19.15
C PRO A 107 -8.64 12.77 -18.56
N TRP A 108 -8.13 13.57 -17.64
CA TRP A 108 -6.84 13.38 -17.00
C TRP A 108 -6.86 13.78 -15.52
N ARG A 109 -5.88 13.31 -14.76
CA ARG A 109 -5.59 13.76 -13.39
C ARG A 109 -4.15 14.23 -13.28
N SER A 110 -3.89 15.11 -12.32
CA SER A 110 -2.53 15.52 -11.98
C SER A 110 -1.83 14.47 -11.12
N ALA A 111 -0.55 14.29 -11.36
CA ALA A 111 0.35 13.48 -10.54
C ALA A 111 1.66 14.21 -10.31
N ASP A 112 2.37 13.89 -9.24
CA ASP A 112 3.67 14.50 -8.93
C ASP A 112 4.68 14.21 -10.05
N LEU A 113 5.36 15.25 -10.51
CA LEU A 113 6.42 15.16 -11.50
C LEU A 113 7.80 14.95 -10.85
N THR A 114 7.88 14.94 -9.52
CA THR A 114 9.14 14.75 -8.81
C THR A 114 9.40 13.29 -8.43
N SER A 115 10.66 12.91 -8.33
CA SER A 115 11.14 11.65 -7.77
C SER A 115 11.60 11.87 -6.32
N GLN A 116 11.52 10.85 -5.48
CA GLN A 116 12.09 10.89 -4.13
C GLN A 116 13.63 10.82 -4.12
N ARG A 117 14.25 10.49 -5.25
CA ARG A 117 15.71 10.49 -5.40
C ARG A 117 16.23 11.91 -5.50
N THR A 118 17.38 12.14 -4.90
CA THR A 118 18.04 13.45 -4.89
C THR A 118 18.63 13.81 -6.26
N ILE A 119 18.99 15.09 -6.41
CA ILE A 119 19.69 15.58 -7.60
C ILE A 119 21.07 14.93 -7.80
N PHE A 120 21.70 14.47 -6.72
CA PHE A 120 22.99 13.76 -6.79
C PHE A 120 22.86 12.34 -7.35
N GLU A 121 21.75 11.67 -7.02
CA GLU A 121 21.44 10.32 -7.51
C GLU A 121 20.94 10.34 -8.97
N ARG A 122 20.36 11.47 -9.40
CA ARG A 122 19.82 11.66 -10.76
C ARG A 122 20.22 13.01 -11.35
N PRO A 123 21.51 13.23 -11.68
CA PRO A 123 22.00 14.53 -12.16
C PRO A 123 21.31 14.98 -13.46
N ASN A 124 20.97 14.07 -14.37
CA ASN A 124 20.24 14.39 -15.62
C ASN A 124 18.78 14.84 -15.40
N SER A 125 18.28 14.71 -14.19
CA SER A 125 16.95 15.15 -13.76
C SER A 125 17.02 16.38 -12.85
N ASN A 126 18.18 17.03 -12.74
CA ASN A 126 18.41 18.29 -12.07
C ASN A 126 18.54 19.43 -13.09
N TYR A 127 17.43 20.02 -13.46
CA TYR A 127 17.38 21.12 -14.41
C TYR A 127 16.18 22.04 -14.13
N THR A 128 16.24 23.29 -14.59
CA THR A 128 15.11 24.20 -14.53
C THR A 128 14.10 23.83 -15.64
N ILE A 129 12.86 23.59 -15.27
CA ILE A 129 11.76 23.43 -16.23
C ILE A 129 11.21 24.83 -16.51
N ILE A 130 11.08 25.17 -17.78
CA ILE A 130 10.50 26.43 -18.25
C ILE A 130 9.15 26.11 -18.92
N ASN A 131 8.08 26.78 -18.48
CA ASN A 131 6.80 26.66 -19.16
C ASN A 131 6.90 27.30 -20.56
N PRO A 132 6.72 26.52 -21.65
CA PRO A 132 6.87 27.07 -23.00
C PRO A 132 5.84 28.14 -23.36
N LYS A 133 4.70 28.21 -22.67
CA LYS A 133 3.63 29.19 -22.92
C LYS A 133 3.88 30.53 -22.20
N THR A 134 4.29 30.48 -20.95
CA THR A 134 4.39 31.65 -20.08
C THR A 134 5.81 32.11 -19.84
N GLY A 135 6.82 31.29 -20.11
CA GLY A 135 8.22 31.53 -19.80
C GLY A 135 8.56 31.37 -18.30
N LYS A 136 7.60 30.99 -17.48
CA LYS A 136 7.83 30.82 -16.03
C LYS A 136 8.78 29.65 -15.77
N GLU A 137 9.73 29.91 -14.86
CA GLU A 137 10.75 28.95 -14.47
C GLU A 137 10.36 28.18 -13.20
N TYR A 138 10.63 26.90 -13.19
CA TYR A 138 10.41 26.00 -12.07
C TYR A 138 11.69 25.28 -11.71
N LEU A 139 12.20 25.57 -10.52
CA LEU A 139 13.40 24.95 -9.98
C LEU A 139 13.06 23.61 -9.32
N VAL A 140 13.95 22.65 -9.47
CA VAL A 140 13.83 21.38 -8.76
C VAL A 140 14.15 21.59 -7.26
N ASN A 141 13.45 20.88 -6.40
CA ASN A 141 13.78 20.85 -4.98
C ASN A 141 15.13 20.13 -4.79
N PRO A 142 16.12 20.70 -4.08
CA PRO A 142 17.44 20.08 -3.87
C PRO A 142 17.40 18.67 -3.24
N LYS A 143 16.34 18.37 -2.47
CA LYS A 143 16.14 17.06 -1.85
C LYS A 143 15.43 16.05 -2.75
N ARG A 144 15.08 16.44 -3.96
CA ARG A 144 14.36 15.63 -4.96
C ARG A 144 14.96 15.87 -6.34
N SER A 145 14.55 15.08 -7.31
CA SER A 145 14.84 15.31 -8.73
C SER A 145 13.54 15.28 -9.54
N TRP A 146 13.57 15.76 -10.78
CA TRP A 146 12.45 15.51 -11.68
C TRP A 146 12.35 14.01 -12.01
N ALA A 147 11.14 13.51 -12.18
CA ALA A 147 10.92 12.13 -12.59
C ALA A 147 11.36 11.89 -14.06
N ILE A 148 11.44 12.94 -14.85
CA ILE A 148 11.78 12.93 -16.27
C ILE A 148 13.17 13.54 -16.47
N PRO A 149 14.11 12.86 -17.15
CA PRO A 149 15.38 13.43 -17.56
C PRO A 149 15.20 14.60 -18.53
N LYS A 150 16.16 15.53 -18.54
CA LYS A 150 16.10 16.74 -19.37
C LYS A 150 15.91 16.43 -20.85
N ASP A 151 16.60 15.45 -21.37
CA ASP A 151 16.56 15.06 -22.78
C ASP A 151 15.18 14.56 -23.24
N ASN A 152 14.40 14.03 -22.32
CA ASN A 152 13.06 13.50 -22.59
C ASN A 152 11.95 14.54 -22.37
N PHE A 153 12.26 15.70 -21.80
CA PHE A 153 11.25 16.69 -21.45
C PHE A 153 10.40 17.11 -22.65
N SER A 154 11.01 17.42 -23.78
CA SER A 154 10.29 17.85 -25.01
C SER A 154 9.32 16.79 -25.53
N VAL A 155 9.72 15.53 -25.49
CA VAL A 155 8.87 14.41 -25.93
C VAL A 155 7.64 14.27 -25.04
N TYR A 156 7.83 14.30 -23.71
CA TYR A 156 6.71 14.23 -22.77
C TYR A 156 5.80 15.45 -22.80
N TYR A 157 6.37 16.64 -23.04
CA TYR A 157 5.59 17.86 -23.19
C TYR A 157 4.74 17.83 -24.45
N GLN A 158 5.31 17.46 -25.60
CA GLN A 158 4.59 17.33 -26.87
C GLN A 158 3.51 16.25 -26.82
N ALA A 159 3.72 15.17 -26.09
CA ALA A 159 2.71 14.15 -25.84
C ALA A 159 1.60 14.61 -24.87
N GLY A 160 1.65 15.85 -24.37
CA GLY A 160 0.69 16.38 -23.41
C GLY A 160 0.81 15.83 -21.99
N ALA A 161 1.87 15.04 -21.71
CA ALA A 161 2.05 14.37 -20.41
C ALA A 161 2.57 15.31 -19.31
N ILE A 162 3.02 16.52 -19.64
CA ILE A 162 3.46 17.55 -18.68
C ILE A 162 2.48 18.72 -18.74
N GLY A 163 2.04 19.19 -17.56
CA GLY A 163 1.20 20.35 -17.39
C GLY A 163 1.79 21.33 -16.38
N PHE A 164 1.35 22.57 -16.47
CA PHE A 164 1.76 23.65 -15.60
C PHE A 164 0.55 24.24 -14.87
N PRO A 165 0.68 24.57 -13.57
CA PRO A 165 -0.44 25.16 -12.82
C PRO A 165 -0.91 26.48 -13.42
N ASP A 166 0.00 27.29 -13.94
CA ASP A 166 -0.28 28.58 -14.57
C ASP A 166 -0.95 28.49 -15.95
N ASP A 167 -1.14 27.29 -16.50
CA ASP A 167 -1.97 27.06 -17.68
C ASP A 167 -3.48 27.01 -17.34
N TYR A 168 -3.86 26.96 -16.06
CA TYR A 168 -5.24 26.75 -15.62
C TYR A 168 -5.62 27.60 -14.40
N ASP A 169 -6.65 28.41 -14.50
CA ASP A 169 -7.14 29.31 -13.45
C ASP A 169 -7.61 28.56 -12.19
N PHE A 170 -8.09 27.33 -12.35
CA PHE A 170 -8.57 26.49 -11.23
C PHE A 170 -7.45 25.77 -10.48
N MET A 171 -6.24 25.73 -11.03
CA MET A 171 -5.12 25.01 -10.39
C MET A 171 -4.34 25.92 -9.44
N LYS A 172 -4.34 25.51 -8.18
CA LYS A 172 -3.49 26.11 -7.16
C LYS A 172 -2.25 25.22 -6.98
N GLY A 173 -1.15 25.55 -7.62
CA GLY A 173 0.09 24.77 -7.50
C GLY A 173 1.32 25.61 -7.86
N GLU A 174 2.45 25.26 -7.26
CA GLU A 174 3.74 25.93 -7.49
C GLU A 174 4.70 25.10 -8.33
N LYS A 175 4.27 23.92 -8.80
CA LYS A 175 5.12 22.97 -9.50
C LYS A 175 4.46 22.43 -10.74
N PRO A 176 5.24 22.16 -11.80
CA PRO A 176 4.74 21.41 -12.94
C PRO A 176 4.34 20.00 -12.47
N PHE A 177 3.38 19.42 -13.15
CA PHE A 177 2.80 18.12 -12.82
C PHE A 177 2.79 17.20 -14.05
N ARG A 178 2.67 15.92 -13.79
CA ARG A 178 2.41 14.91 -14.84
C ARG A 178 0.90 14.79 -15.04
N ARG A 179 0.45 14.89 -16.29
CA ARG A 179 -0.90 14.46 -16.65
C ARG A 179 -0.90 12.94 -16.79
N VAL A 180 -1.87 12.33 -16.16
CA VAL A 180 -2.14 10.90 -16.28
C VAL A 180 -3.52 10.78 -16.88
N PHE A 181 -3.58 10.38 -18.14
CA PHE A 181 -4.82 10.25 -18.87
C PHE A 181 -5.61 9.02 -18.41
N LYS A 182 -6.94 9.15 -18.38
CA LYS A 182 -7.83 8.11 -17.88
C LYS A 182 -7.68 6.79 -18.62
N ASP A 183 -7.64 6.85 -19.93
CA ASP A 183 -7.46 5.70 -20.84
C ASP A 183 -6.20 4.88 -20.52
N GLU A 184 -5.08 5.58 -20.31
CA GLU A 184 -3.81 4.93 -19.96
C GLU A 184 -3.74 4.49 -18.49
N ASP A 185 -4.34 5.25 -17.60
CA ASP A 185 -4.31 4.98 -16.17
C ASP A 185 -5.17 3.76 -15.81
N GLU A 186 -6.33 3.62 -16.43
CA GLU A 186 -7.21 2.46 -16.26
C GLU A 186 -6.62 1.18 -16.84
N GLN A 187 -5.93 1.24 -17.97
CA GLN A 187 -5.22 0.09 -18.54
C GLN A 187 -4.07 -0.40 -17.65
N LYS A 188 -3.43 0.52 -16.94
CA LYS A 188 -2.31 0.23 -16.04
C LYS A 188 -2.74 0.05 -14.59
N ALA A 189 -4.02 0.32 -14.30
CA ALA A 189 -4.52 0.28 -12.93
C ALA A 189 -4.45 -1.14 -12.37
N LYS A 190 -3.50 -1.33 -11.47
CA LYS A 190 -3.50 -2.46 -10.56
C LYS A 190 -4.13 -2.00 -9.24
N PRO A 191 -4.83 -2.88 -8.54
CA PRO A 191 -5.25 -2.60 -7.17
C PRO A 191 -4.05 -2.12 -6.36
N SER A 192 -4.23 -1.04 -5.60
CA SER A 192 -3.16 -0.55 -4.72
C SER A 192 -2.88 -1.58 -3.64
N ALA A 193 -1.61 -1.82 -3.35
CA ALA A 193 -1.26 -2.62 -2.19
C ALA A 193 -1.90 -2.04 -0.93
N VAL A 194 -2.49 -2.91 -0.12
CA VAL A 194 -3.06 -2.51 1.18
C VAL A 194 -1.97 -2.45 2.23
N SER A 195 -2.01 -1.43 3.07
CA SER A 195 -1.09 -1.35 4.21
C SER A 195 -1.47 -2.38 5.28
N SER A 196 -0.50 -2.79 6.08
CA SER A 196 -0.74 -3.69 7.21
C SER A 196 -1.77 -3.14 8.20
N ASP A 197 -1.80 -1.82 8.41
CA ASP A 197 -2.81 -1.16 9.26
C ASP A 197 -4.23 -1.27 8.68
N PHE A 198 -4.37 -1.14 7.36
CA PHE A 198 -5.64 -1.33 6.69
C PHE A 198 -6.13 -2.78 6.81
N LEU A 199 -5.28 -3.75 6.51
CA LEU A 199 -5.62 -5.17 6.63
C LEU A 199 -6.03 -5.53 8.06
N LEU A 200 -5.35 -4.99 9.05
CA LEU A 200 -5.70 -5.20 10.46
C LEU A 200 -7.08 -4.63 10.79
N LYS A 201 -7.40 -3.43 10.33
CA LYS A 201 -8.72 -2.80 10.52
C LYS A 201 -9.84 -3.61 9.88
N GLU A 202 -9.64 -4.06 8.64
CA GLU A 202 -10.59 -4.91 7.92
C GLU A 202 -10.78 -6.27 8.61
N PHE A 203 -9.70 -6.89 9.07
CA PHE A 203 -9.76 -8.14 9.85
C PHE A 203 -10.57 -7.94 11.13
N ILE A 204 -10.29 -6.89 11.90
CA ILE A 204 -11.01 -6.58 13.13
C ILE A 204 -12.50 -6.30 12.82
N ALA A 205 -12.79 -5.49 11.81
CA ALA A 205 -14.17 -5.19 11.42
C ALA A 205 -14.91 -6.46 10.98
N THR A 206 -14.27 -7.33 10.20
CA THR A 206 -14.88 -8.58 9.73
C THR A 206 -15.12 -9.57 10.86
N VAL A 207 -14.14 -9.77 11.72
CA VAL A 207 -14.22 -10.78 12.80
C VAL A 207 -15.06 -10.27 13.97
N LEU A 208 -14.82 -9.07 14.46
CA LEU A 208 -15.55 -8.50 15.58
C LEU A 208 -16.94 -7.98 15.19
N GLY A 209 -17.10 -7.43 14.00
CA GLY A 209 -18.40 -7.00 13.48
C GLY A 209 -19.37 -8.17 13.30
N LYS A 210 -18.91 -9.31 12.77
CA LYS A 210 -19.74 -10.53 12.69
C LYS A 210 -20.06 -11.13 14.07
N ALA A 211 -19.16 -11.01 15.03
CA ALA A 211 -19.43 -11.45 16.41
C ALA A 211 -20.48 -10.58 17.10
N LYS A 212 -20.47 -9.25 16.86
CA LYS A 212 -21.50 -8.33 17.40
C LYS A 212 -22.88 -8.56 16.81
N ASN A 213 -22.98 -8.80 15.52
CA ASN A 213 -24.27 -9.10 14.87
C ASN A 213 -24.93 -10.40 15.39
N LYS A 214 -24.17 -11.28 16.03
CA LYS A 214 -24.69 -12.47 16.71
C LYS A 214 -25.12 -12.22 18.16
N SER A 215 -24.62 -11.19 18.82
CA SER A 215 -24.90 -10.89 20.24
C SER A 215 -25.92 -9.76 20.48
N GLY A 216 -26.39 -9.11 19.42
CA GLY A 216 -27.57 -8.20 19.54
C GLY A 216 -27.36 -6.92 20.37
N ASN A 217 -26.12 -6.48 20.60
CA ASN A 217 -25.87 -5.20 21.29
C ASN A 217 -25.09 -4.25 20.37
N ASP A 218 -25.83 -3.33 19.78
CA ASP A 218 -25.30 -2.12 19.16
C ASP A 218 -24.86 -1.14 20.27
N GLU A 219 -23.58 -0.98 20.45
CA GLU A 219 -22.97 0.22 21.02
C GLU A 219 -21.47 0.18 20.83
N ILE A 220 -20.98 0.80 19.77
CA ILE A 220 -19.67 1.46 19.76
C ILE A 220 -19.80 2.68 18.84
N ASP A 221 -20.24 3.78 19.42
CA ASP A 221 -19.84 5.13 19.01
C ASP A 221 -18.72 5.59 19.94
N GLN A 222 -17.67 6.13 19.31
CA GLN A 222 -16.53 6.95 19.70
C GLN A 222 -15.19 6.28 19.52
#